data_93bff456ad3f154dc2b6c67c5deaffa9
#
_entry.id   93bff456ad3f154dc2b6c67c5deaffa9
#
_cell.length_a   1.000
_cell.length_b   1.000
_cell.length_c   1.000
_cell.angle_alpha   90.00
_cell.angle_beta   90.00
_cell.angle_gamma   90.00
#
_symmetry.space_group_name_H-M   'P 1'
#
loop_
_entity.id
_entity.type
_entity.pdbx_description
1 polymer ?
#
loop_
_entity_poly.entity_id
_entity_poly.type
_entity_poly.pdbx_seq_one_letter_code
_entity_poly.pdbx_strand_id
1 'polypeptide(L)'
;LLLGLSTDLPDNDTYLATNETGQPLLLTRDANSQFRAFLNVCRHRGAQVAPLGRGKKRRFTCPFHAWNFDNTGELIAINRESHFGCSDKEHLGLTELPSLEASGMLWVKPSPGGSFTESDVLGGLSAEFGSWLKAEHPFAEEQVIEADINWKLAIDTFGENYHFDVLHKSSLANDIVGNLQTWDTFDRNSRMVFASKEPFKYLHEHDISMDKWPYRDVTLNVYFLYPNCIFLVDPAGVDILKMYPDPNDPAKSKTHHSYYLRPELLEHLRSEGKEVPDQSRFLDFNKIVVDEDYAAATTVQAGAASGAQDHCIFGKNEPALQHYHSVHREAL
;
A
#
# COMPACT_ATOMS: atom_id res chain seq x y z
N LEU A 1 3.86 0.48 8.99
CA LEU A 1 3.22 0.85 7.72
C LEU A 1 3.79 0.00 6.60
N LEU A 2 2.94 -0.42 5.66
CA LEU A 2 3.35 -1.00 4.39
C LEU A 2 3.82 0.14 3.47
N LEU A 3 5.03 0.03 2.91
CA LEU A 3 5.57 1.07 2.01
C LEU A 3 5.71 0.61 0.56
N GLY A 4 5.81 -0.69 0.31
CA GLY A 4 5.90 -1.24 -1.04
C GLY A 4 6.03 -2.76 -1.03
N LEU A 5 6.26 -3.33 -2.20
CA LEU A 5 6.60 -4.74 -2.36
C LEU A 5 8.12 -4.95 -2.45
N SER A 6 8.58 -6.17 -2.19
CA SER A 6 10.01 -6.53 -2.33
C SER A 6 10.56 -6.21 -3.74
N THR A 7 9.70 -6.24 -4.74
CA THR A 7 10.02 -5.88 -6.13
C THR A 7 10.29 -4.40 -6.37
N ASP A 8 9.99 -3.53 -5.40
CA ASP A 8 10.44 -2.13 -5.44
C ASP A 8 11.94 -1.98 -5.17
N LEU A 9 12.55 -3.01 -4.57
CA LEU A 9 13.99 -3.10 -4.30
C LEU A 9 14.55 -4.42 -4.85
N PRO A 10 14.51 -4.65 -6.19
CA PRO A 10 14.75 -5.96 -6.79
C PRO A 10 16.20 -6.45 -6.68
N ASP A 11 17.14 -5.53 -6.66
CA ASP A 11 18.59 -5.82 -6.68
C ASP A 11 19.32 -5.18 -5.50
N ASN A 12 20.52 -5.67 -5.24
CA ASN A 12 21.46 -4.97 -4.37
C ASN A 12 21.73 -3.55 -4.86
N ASP A 13 21.87 -2.64 -3.93
CA ASP A 13 22.13 -1.21 -4.17
C ASP A 13 20.91 -0.46 -4.75
N THR A 14 19.71 -1.05 -4.77
CA THR A 14 18.48 -0.33 -5.11
C THR A 14 17.94 0.44 -3.90
N TYR A 15 17.20 1.50 -4.19
CA TYR A 15 16.54 2.31 -3.16
C TYR A 15 15.15 2.78 -3.63
N LEU A 16 14.30 3.04 -2.63
CA LEU A 16 13.03 3.77 -2.75
C LEU A 16 13.04 4.90 -1.73
N ALA A 17 12.89 6.14 -2.18
CA ALA A 17 12.74 7.29 -1.30
C ALA A 17 11.34 7.89 -1.45
N THR A 18 10.66 8.12 -0.31
CA THR A 18 9.27 8.59 -0.29
C THR A 18 9.01 9.57 0.86
N ASN A 19 8.02 10.43 0.68
CA ASN A 19 7.50 11.34 1.70
C ASN A 19 6.03 11.04 2.05
N GLU A 20 5.48 9.92 1.57
CA GLU A 20 4.05 9.59 1.69
C GLU A 20 3.53 9.55 3.13
N THR A 21 4.39 9.22 4.10
CA THR A 21 4.05 9.15 5.52
C THR A 21 4.06 10.53 6.21
N GLY A 22 4.34 11.61 5.48
CA GLY A 22 4.61 12.94 6.04
C GLY A 22 6.05 13.12 6.54
N GLN A 23 6.87 12.05 6.52
CA GLN A 23 8.30 12.09 6.84
C GLN A 23 9.13 11.62 5.63
N PRO A 24 10.32 12.20 5.42
CA PRO A 24 11.21 11.74 4.36
C PRO A 24 11.83 10.39 4.74
N LEU A 25 11.49 9.34 4.02
CA LEU A 25 11.99 7.99 4.22
C LEU A 25 12.91 7.57 3.07
N LEU A 26 13.90 6.75 3.40
CA LEU A 26 14.81 6.11 2.46
C LEU A 26 14.86 4.61 2.77
N LEU A 27 14.35 3.81 1.87
CA LEU A 27 14.40 2.36 1.89
C LEU A 27 15.53 1.91 0.98
N THR A 28 16.35 0.98 1.44
CA THR A 28 17.49 0.46 0.66
C THR A 28 17.54 -1.06 0.69
N ARG A 29 18.07 -1.65 -0.37
CA ARG A 29 18.62 -3.00 -0.33
C ARG A 29 20.14 -2.89 -0.42
N ASP A 30 20.80 -3.27 0.66
CA ASP A 30 22.26 -3.14 0.75
C ASP A 30 23.00 -4.20 -0.10
N ALA A 31 24.33 -4.14 -0.10
CA ALA A 31 25.18 -5.07 -0.85
C ALA A 31 25.06 -6.54 -0.41
N ASN A 32 24.50 -6.78 0.78
CA ASN A 32 24.26 -8.12 1.34
C ASN A 32 22.78 -8.57 1.14
N SER A 33 22.04 -7.90 0.28
CA SER A 33 20.60 -8.14 0.04
C SER A 33 19.71 -7.87 1.27
N GLN A 34 20.21 -7.12 2.27
CA GLN A 34 19.41 -6.79 3.45
C GLN A 34 18.55 -5.56 3.18
N PHE A 35 17.27 -5.67 3.51
CA PHE A 35 16.35 -4.54 3.52
C PHE A 35 16.59 -3.67 4.74
N ARG A 36 16.73 -2.35 4.53
CA ARG A 36 16.88 -1.35 5.58
C ARG A 36 16.02 -0.13 5.31
N ALA A 37 15.65 0.57 6.35
CA ALA A 37 14.92 1.84 6.23
C ALA A 37 15.55 2.91 7.13
N PHE A 38 15.57 4.14 6.61
CA PHE A 38 16.17 5.30 7.30
C PHE A 38 15.25 6.53 7.14
N LEU A 39 15.42 7.49 8.05
CA LEU A 39 15.02 8.86 7.73
C LEU A 39 15.94 9.37 6.62
N ASN A 40 15.37 9.84 5.52
CA ASN A 40 16.09 10.46 4.40
C ASN A 40 16.56 11.88 4.78
N VAL A 41 17.34 11.97 5.85
CA VAL A 41 17.71 13.25 6.49
C VAL A 41 19.20 13.26 6.82
N CYS A 42 19.97 14.14 6.20
CA CYS A 42 21.38 14.34 6.47
C CYS A 42 21.62 14.79 7.91
N ARG A 43 22.52 14.10 8.61
CA ARG A 43 22.85 14.37 10.03
C ARG A 43 23.52 15.72 10.27
N HIS A 44 23.96 16.42 9.20
CA HIS A 44 24.55 17.74 9.34
C HIS A 44 23.49 18.83 9.56
N ARG A 45 22.58 19.04 8.59
CA ARG A 45 21.58 20.14 8.62
C ARG A 45 20.24 19.75 8.02
N GLY A 46 19.91 18.47 7.97
CA GLY A 46 18.57 17.98 7.68
C GLY A 46 18.17 17.90 6.19
N ALA A 47 19.08 18.17 5.24
CA ALA A 47 18.72 18.03 3.82
C ALA A 47 18.50 16.54 3.47
N GLN A 48 17.56 16.27 2.55
CA GLN A 48 17.37 14.92 2.01
C GLN A 48 18.63 14.48 1.25
N VAL A 49 19.05 13.22 1.46
CA VAL A 49 20.28 12.67 0.85
C VAL A 49 20.00 11.91 -0.45
N ALA A 50 18.79 11.36 -0.59
CA ALA A 50 18.32 10.68 -1.80
C ALA A 50 17.17 11.46 -2.44
N PRO A 51 17.12 11.57 -3.78
CA PRO A 51 15.95 12.09 -4.47
C PRO A 51 14.76 11.13 -4.31
N LEU A 52 13.54 11.66 -4.34
CA LEU A 52 12.33 10.84 -4.29
C LEU A 52 12.24 9.89 -5.48
N GLY A 53 11.52 8.79 -5.28
CA GLY A 53 11.32 7.73 -6.25
C GLY A 53 12.31 6.57 -6.12
N ARG A 54 12.38 5.75 -7.13
CA ARG A 54 13.17 4.52 -7.20
C ARG A 54 14.51 4.75 -7.92
N GLY A 55 15.54 4.01 -7.52
CA GLY A 55 16.83 4.08 -8.19
C GLY A 55 17.85 3.06 -7.69
N LYS A 56 19.08 3.14 -8.19
CA LYS A 56 20.18 2.26 -7.82
C LYS A 56 21.42 3.08 -7.46
N LYS A 57 21.82 3.04 -6.19
CA LYS A 57 22.99 3.78 -5.65
C LYS A 57 23.57 3.06 -4.44
N ARG A 58 24.89 2.93 -4.41
CA ARG A 58 25.64 2.48 -3.23
C ARG A 58 25.94 3.60 -2.24
N ARG A 59 25.88 4.85 -2.69
CA ARG A 59 26.24 6.05 -1.89
C ARG A 59 25.28 7.18 -2.16
N PHE A 60 24.91 7.87 -1.10
CA PHE A 60 24.04 9.03 -1.11
C PHE A 60 24.82 10.25 -0.68
N THR A 61 25.09 11.14 -1.63
CA THR A 61 25.81 12.40 -1.37
C THR A 61 24.80 13.49 -1.07
N CYS A 62 24.87 14.06 0.14
CA CYS A 62 24.00 15.17 0.52
C CYS A 62 24.21 16.35 -0.42
N PRO A 63 23.15 16.86 -1.07
CA PRO A 63 23.27 17.93 -2.07
C PRO A 63 23.69 19.29 -1.46
N PHE A 64 23.62 19.42 -0.11
CA PHE A 64 23.90 20.67 0.54
C PHE A 64 25.43 20.86 0.81
N HIS A 65 26.09 19.87 1.45
CA HIS A 65 27.51 20.01 1.82
C HIS A 65 28.34 18.78 1.50
N ALA A 66 27.82 17.89 0.64
CA ALA A 66 28.52 16.70 0.18
C ALA A 66 28.96 15.71 1.28
N TRP A 67 28.20 15.62 2.37
CA TRP A 67 28.35 14.48 3.28
C TRP A 67 27.87 13.21 2.58
N ASN A 68 28.66 12.13 2.70
CA ASN A 68 28.39 10.89 1.98
C ASN A 68 27.98 9.79 2.93
N PHE A 69 26.85 9.18 2.65
CA PHE A 69 26.34 8.01 3.35
C PHE A 69 26.31 6.83 2.37
N ASP A 70 26.51 5.62 2.86
CA ASP A 70 26.27 4.43 2.07
C ASP A 70 24.83 3.91 2.22
N ASN A 71 24.53 2.80 1.56
CA ASN A 71 23.22 2.17 1.60
C ASN A 71 22.95 1.33 2.86
N THR A 72 23.93 1.26 3.79
CA THR A 72 23.74 0.78 5.17
C THR A 72 23.46 1.92 6.14
N GLY A 73 23.46 3.16 5.65
CA GLY A 73 23.23 4.37 6.44
C GLY A 73 24.48 4.94 7.12
N GLU A 74 25.64 4.32 6.96
CA GLU A 74 26.90 4.78 7.57
C GLU A 74 27.40 6.07 6.91
N LEU A 75 27.90 7.00 7.73
CA LEU A 75 28.58 8.20 7.24
C LEU A 75 30.01 7.86 6.81
N ILE A 76 30.24 7.80 5.50
CA ILE A 76 31.54 7.42 4.94
C ILE A 76 32.52 8.59 4.90
N ALA A 77 32.05 9.76 4.48
CA ALA A 77 32.91 10.92 4.30
C ALA A 77 32.21 12.24 4.62
N ILE A 78 32.97 13.16 5.19
CA ILE A 78 32.60 14.55 5.44
C ILE A 78 33.47 15.43 4.52
N ASN A 79 32.82 16.28 3.74
CA ASN A 79 33.54 17.25 2.93
C ASN A 79 34.28 18.25 3.85
N ARG A 80 35.60 18.43 3.66
CA ARG A 80 36.46 19.25 4.51
C ARG A 80 36.37 18.83 5.98
N GLU A 81 36.48 17.55 6.28
CA GLU A 81 36.31 16.95 7.60
C GLU A 81 37.11 17.66 8.68
N SER A 82 38.33 18.15 8.36
CA SER A 82 39.18 18.92 9.27
C SER A 82 38.53 20.18 9.88
N HIS A 83 37.49 20.71 9.25
CA HIS A 83 36.74 21.86 9.75
C HIS A 83 35.76 21.49 10.87
N PHE A 84 35.48 20.20 11.09
CA PHE A 84 34.54 19.71 12.08
C PHE A 84 35.20 19.21 13.36
N GLY A 85 36.51 19.35 13.47
CA GLY A 85 37.27 18.87 14.63
C GLY A 85 37.33 17.32 14.66
N CYS A 86 37.17 16.72 15.83
CA CYS A 86 37.05 15.28 15.97
C CYS A 86 35.59 14.85 15.70
N SER A 87 35.29 14.41 14.49
CA SER A 87 33.94 13.91 14.14
C SER A 87 33.88 12.39 14.36
N ASP A 88 33.02 11.97 15.26
CA ASP A 88 32.70 10.56 15.48
C ASP A 88 31.69 10.12 14.41
N LYS A 89 32.18 9.69 13.25
CA LYS A 89 31.35 9.28 12.10
C LYS A 89 30.42 8.11 12.43
N GLU A 90 30.79 7.24 13.36
CA GLU A 90 29.97 6.09 13.75
C GLU A 90 28.62 6.53 14.33
N HIS A 91 28.58 7.70 15.00
CA HIS A 91 27.34 8.25 15.58
C HIS A 91 26.62 9.25 14.65
N LEU A 92 27.16 9.51 13.47
CA LEU A 92 26.63 10.46 12.49
C LEU A 92 26.03 9.80 11.25
N GLY A 93 25.78 8.48 11.31
CA GLY A 93 25.01 7.74 10.28
C GLY A 93 23.56 8.22 10.16
N LEU A 94 22.89 7.85 9.10
CA LEU A 94 21.44 8.10 8.95
C LEU A 94 20.68 7.45 10.11
N THR A 95 19.59 8.07 10.51
CA THR A 95 18.73 7.49 11.56
C THR A 95 18.00 6.27 11.01
N GLU A 96 18.39 5.08 11.47
CA GLU A 96 17.75 3.83 11.07
C GLU A 96 16.38 3.68 11.73
N LEU A 97 15.45 3.12 10.97
CA LEU A 97 14.08 2.85 11.38
C LEU A 97 13.86 1.33 11.46
N PRO A 98 13.06 0.85 12.43
CA PRO A 98 12.66 -0.54 12.44
C PRO A 98 11.98 -0.90 11.12
N SER A 99 12.48 -1.93 10.46
CA SER A 99 12.03 -2.39 9.17
C SER A 99 11.99 -3.91 9.09
N LEU A 100 11.09 -4.43 8.28
CA LEU A 100 10.87 -5.85 8.09
C LEU A 100 10.48 -6.12 6.65
N GLU A 101 11.15 -7.05 6.01
CA GLU A 101 10.70 -7.64 4.75
C GLU A 101 10.07 -9.00 5.06
N ALA A 102 8.78 -9.13 4.78
CA ALA A 102 8.02 -10.34 5.09
C ALA A 102 6.93 -10.56 4.04
N SER A 103 6.75 -11.81 3.62
CA SER A 103 5.72 -12.21 2.65
C SER A 103 5.69 -11.37 1.37
N GLY A 104 6.87 -10.94 0.88
CA GLY A 104 7.00 -10.12 -0.33
C GLY A 104 6.70 -8.63 -0.14
N MET A 105 6.59 -8.15 1.09
CA MET A 105 6.22 -6.78 1.45
C MET A 105 7.30 -6.09 2.29
N LEU A 106 7.42 -4.77 2.12
CA LEU A 106 8.35 -3.89 2.83
C LEU A 106 7.62 -3.09 3.91
N TRP A 107 7.86 -3.44 5.16
CA TRP A 107 7.23 -2.81 6.32
C TRP A 107 8.21 -1.92 7.06
N VAL A 108 7.76 -0.73 7.46
CA VAL A 108 8.56 0.23 8.22
C VAL A 108 7.74 0.84 9.36
N LYS A 109 8.36 0.96 10.54
CA LYS A 109 7.86 1.82 11.61
C LYS A 109 8.46 3.21 11.42
N PRO A 110 7.69 4.26 11.10
CA PRO A 110 8.22 5.58 10.73
C PRO A 110 8.71 6.39 11.92
N SER A 111 9.10 5.71 13.01
CA SER A 111 9.71 6.32 14.19
C SER A 111 10.86 5.44 14.69
N PRO A 112 12.00 6.06 15.12
CA PRO A 112 13.13 5.30 15.61
C PRO A 112 12.80 4.45 16.83
N GLY A 113 13.54 3.35 16.99
CA GLY A 113 13.50 2.47 18.15
C GLY A 113 12.33 1.49 18.20
N GLY A 114 12.49 0.44 18.99
CA GLY A 114 11.61 -0.71 19.06
C GLY A 114 11.82 -1.70 17.91
N SER A 115 10.98 -2.72 17.86
CA SER A 115 10.95 -3.73 16.81
C SER A 115 9.50 -4.19 16.60
N PHE A 116 9.26 -4.88 15.53
CA PHE A 116 8.00 -5.55 15.23
C PHE A 116 8.27 -6.80 14.39
N THR A 117 7.31 -7.70 14.36
CA THR A 117 7.40 -9.00 13.69
C THR A 117 6.39 -9.09 12.56
N GLU A 118 6.50 -10.11 11.73
CA GLU A 118 5.51 -10.42 10.69
C GLU A 118 4.11 -10.63 11.29
N SER A 119 4.01 -11.27 12.45
CA SER A 119 2.74 -11.46 13.14
C SER A 119 2.10 -10.13 13.57
N ASP A 120 2.91 -9.11 13.93
CA ASP A 120 2.39 -7.80 14.33
C ASP A 120 1.75 -7.03 13.15
N VAL A 121 2.16 -7.30 11.92
CA VAL A 121 1.69 -6.59 10.73
C VAL A 121 0.71 -7.40 9.89
N LEU A 122 0.85 -8.72 9.81
CA LEU A 122 0.02 -9.59 8.98
C LEU A 122 -0.96 -10.47 9.77
N GLY A 123 -0.71 -10.70 11.08
CA GLY A 123 -1.49 -11.67 11.86
C GLY A 123 -1.47 -13.05 11.20
N GLY A 124 -2.64 -13.62 10.92
CA GLY A 124 -2.78 -14.92 10.25
C GLY A 124 -2.65 -14.91 8.73
N LEU A 125 -2.38 -13.76 8.10
CA LEU A 125 -2.36 -13.61 6.63
C LEU A 125 -1.02 -13.97 5.97
N SER A 126 0.05 -14.25 6.73
CA SER A 126 1.41 -14.47 6.19
C SER A 126 1.47 -15.55 5.11
N ALA A 127 0.84 -16.70 5.36
CA ALA A 127 0.83 -17.81 4.39
C ALA A 127 0.09 -17.46 3.09
N GLU A 128 -0.99 -16.70 3.20
CA GLU A 128 -1.80 -16.26 2.06
C GLU A 128 -1.06 -15.25 1.21
N PHE A 129 -0.48 -14.20 1.83
CA PHE A 129 0.35 -13.24 1.10
C PHE A 129 1.62 -13.86 0.54
N GLY A 130 2.25 -14.79 1.25
CA GLY A 130 3.37 -15.57 0.73
C GLY A 130 2.98 -16.41 -0.50
N SER A 131 1.70 -16.78 -0.66
CA SER A 131 1.18 -17.42 -1.86
C SER A 131 0.91 -16.42 -2.98
N TRP A 132 0.23 -15.30 -2.68
CA TRP A 132 -0.08 -14.26 -3.67
C TRP A 132 1.17 -13.63 -4.27
N LEU A 133 2.18 -13.35 -3.45
CA LEU A 133 3.40 -12.63 -3.80
C LEU A 133 4.61 -13.57 -3.98
N LYS A 134 4.36 -14.88 -4.16
CA LYS A 134 5.42 -15.88 -4.39
C LYS A 134 6.22 -15.58 -5.65
N ALA A 135 5.54 -15.15 -6.71
CA ALA A 135 6.18 -14.63 -7.91
C ALA A 135 6.36 -13.11 -7.80
N GLU A 136 7.45 -12.61 -8.36
CA GLU A 136 7.73 -11.17 -8.36
C GLU A 136 6.73 -10.42 -9.22
N HIS A 137 5.92 -9.58 -8.59
CA HIS A 137 4.96 -8.70 -9.26
C HIS A 137 5.68 -7.41 -9.68
N PRO A 138 5.97 -7.19 -10.96
CA PRO A 138 6.66 -5.98 -11.39
C PRO A 138 5.76 -4.75 -11.16
N PHE A 139 6.37 -3.70 -10.62
CA PHE A 139 5.73 -2.39 -10.52
C PHE A 139 5.32 -1.89 -11.91
N ALA A 140 4.12 -1.40 -12.03
CA ALA A 140 3.57 -0.89 -13.27
C ALA A 140 3.34 0.62 -13.23
N GLU A 141 2.62 1.11 -12.22
CA GLU A 141 2.16 2.50 -12.17
C GLU A 141 1.91 2.95 -10.74
N GLU A 142 1.95 4.28 -10.52
CA GLU A 142 1.49 4.89 -9.27
C GLU A 142 0.80 6.24 -9.52
N GLN A 143 -0.15 6.56 -8.67
CA GLN A 143 -0.84 7.83 -8.67
C GLN A 143 -1.11 8.29 -7.23
N VAL A 144 -1.10 9.60 -7.01
CA VAL A 144 -1.56 10.20 -5.75
C VAL A 144 -2.90 10.87 -6.00
N ILE A 145 -3.90 10.47 -5.23
CA ILE A 145 -5.25 11.05 -5.24
C ILE A 145 -5.36 11.93 -3.99
N GLU A 146 -5.56 13.22 -4.17
CA GLU A 146 -5.88 14.15 -3.10
C GLU A 146 -7.39 14.28 -2.97
N ALA A 147 -7.92 14.25 -1.74
CA ALA A 147 -9.35 14.29 -1.50
C ALA A 147 -9.71 15.13 -0.26
N ASP A 148 -10.84 15.84 -0.36
CA ASP A 148 -11.42 16.59 0.75
C ASP A 148 -12.28 15.71 1.66
N ILE A 149 -11.66 14.58 2.11
CA ILE A 149 -12.24 13.60 3.02
C ILE A 149 -11.19 13.13 4.03
N ASN A 150 -11.64 12.76 5.23
CA ASN A 150 -10.77 12.11 6.21
C ASN A 150 -10.26 10.76 5.66
N TRP A 151 -9.00 10.45 5.92
CA TRP A 151 -8.38 9.22 5.40
C TRP A 151 -9.07 7.93 5.84
N LYS A 152 -9.74 7.91 7.02
CA LYS A 152 -10.53 6.76 7.47
C LYS A 152 -11.80 6.61 6.65
N LEU A 153 -12.43 7.73 6.29
CA LEU A 153 -13.59 7.72 5.41
C LEU A 153 -13.22 7.27 3.99
N ALA A 154 -12.00 7.60 3.50
CA ALA A 154 -11.49 7.05 2.26
C ALA A 154 -11.36 5.51 2.31
N ILE A 155 -10.97 4.94 3.45
CA ILE A 155 -10.93 3.48 3.64
C ILE A 155 -12.34 2.89 3.75
N ASP A 156 -13.27 3.58 4.39
CA ASP A 156 -14.65 3.12 4.54
C ASP A 156 -15.31 2.80 3.20
N THR A 157 -14.96 3.53 2.12
CA THR A 157 -15.51 3.26 0.78
C THR A 157 -15.14 1.89 0.21
N PHE A 158 -14.09 1.25 0.75
CA PHE A 158 -13.66 -0.11 0.36
C PHE A 158 -14.14 -1.19 1.34
N GLY A 159 -14.79 -0.82 2.44
CA GLY A 159 -15.10 -1.71 3.55
C GLY A 159 -16.43 -2.48 3.44
N GLU A 160 -17.15 -2.34 2.32
CA GLU A 160 -18.44 -3.01 2.08
C GLU A 160 -18.77 -3.01 0.60
N ASN A 161 -19.76 -3.80 0.19
CA ASN A 161 -20.26 -3.86 -1.18
C ASN A 161 -21.75 -3.49 -1.30
N TYR A 162 -22.36 -2.97 -0.25
CA TYR A 162 -23.77 -2.60 -0.23
C TYR A 162 -24.11 -1.46 -1.19
N HIS A 163 -23.13 -0.57 -1.45
CA HIS A 163 -23.28 0.54 -2.40
C HIS A 163 -23.11 0.13 -3.87
N PHE A 164 -22.59 -1.06 -4.18
CA PHE A 164 -22.22 -1.46 -5.55
C PHE A 164 -23.37 -1.35 -6.52
N ASP A 165 -24.54 -1.92 -6.20
CA ASP A 165 -25.69 -1.93 -7.11
C ASP A 165 -26.32 -0.53 -7.34
N VAL A 166 -25.95 0.45 -6.52
CA VAL A 166 -26.48 1.82 -6.58
C VAL A 166 -25.43 2.79 -7.10
N LEU A 167 -24.28 2.87 -6.44
CA LEU A 167 -23.22 3.82 -6.79
C LEU A 167 -22.46 3.36 -8.04
N HIS A 168 -22.05 2.10 -8.06
CA HIS A 168 -21.26 1.51 -9.15
C HIS A 168 -22.09 0.82 -10.24
N LYS A 169 -23.38 1.14 -10.35
CA LYS A 169 -24.31 0.47 -11.29
C LYS A 169 -23.86 0.50 -12.76
N SER A 170 -23.04 1.47 -13.13
CA SER A 170 -22.51 1.65 -14.50
C SER A 170 -21.01 1.36 -14.61
N SER A 171 -20.38 0.92 -13.54
CA SER A 171 -18.96 0.60 -13.42
C SER A 171 -18.78 -0.81 -12.84
N LEU A 172 -18.28 -0.96 -11.60
CA LEU A 172 -17.92 -2.24 -10.99
C LEU A 172 -19.08 -3.24 -10.84
N ALA A 173 -20.32 -2.76 -10.71
CA ALA A 173 -21.49 -3.63 -10.63
C ALA A 173 -21.76 -4.44 -11.91
N ASN A 174 -21.11 -4.13 -13.03
CA ASN A 174 -21.19 -4.97 -14.23
C ASN A 174 -20.38 -6.26 -14.07
N ASP A 175 -19.30 -6.22 -13.33
CA ASP A 175 -18.30 -7.29 -13.24
C ASP A 175 -18.36 -8.06 -11.91
N ILE A 176 -18.79 -7.42 -10.81
CA ILE A 176 -18.79 -7.97 -9.45
C ILE A 176 -20.23 -8.22 -8.98
N VAL A 177 -20.44 -9.33 -8.26
CA VAL A 177 -21.72 -9.66 -7.62
C VAL A 177 -21.91 -8.79 -6.38
N GLY A 178 -22.75 -7.76 -6.47
CA GLY A 178 -22.86 -6.70 -5.46
C GLY A 178 -23.49 -7.09 -4.12
N ASN A 179 -24.08 -8.28 -3.98
CA ASN A 179 -24.71 -8.73 -2.73
C ASN A 179 -24.19 -10.07 -2.20
N LEU A 180 -23.03 -10.47 -2.67
CA LEU A 180 -22.34 -11.69 -2.24
C LEU A 180 -20.90 -11.36 -1.85
N GLN A 181 -20.60 -11.57 -0.57
CA GLN A 181 -19.24 -11.43 -0.06
C GLN A 181 -18.97 -12.46 1.03
N THR A 182 -17.73 -12.89 1.18
CA THR A 182 -17.23 -13.51 2.40
C THR A 182 -16.40 -12.49 3.17
N TRP A 183 -16.24 -12.73 4.46
CA TRP A 183 -15.48 -11.86 5.34
C TRP A 183 -14.80 -12.64 6.45
N ASP A 184 -13.51 -12.33 6.67
CA ASP A 184 -12.68 -12.95 7.70
C ASP A 184 -11.84 -11.88 8.40
N THR A 185 -11.50 -12.11 9.69
CA THR A 185 -10.59 -11.28 10.46
C THR A 185 -9.27 -11.99 10.76
N PHE A 186 -8.20 -11.22 10.81
CA PHE A 186 -6.85 -11.68 11.10
C PHE A 186 -6.19 -10.66 12.05
N ASP A 187 -6.53 -10.75 13.33
CA ASP A 187 -6.16 -9.76 14.33
C ASP A 187 -6.70 -8.37 13.96
N ARG A 188 -5.84 -7.39 13.68
CA ARG A 188 -6.25 -6.04 13.26
C ARG A 188 -6.58 -5.92 11.77
N ASN A 189 -6.26 -6.94 10.99
CA ASN A 189 -6.50 -6.99 9.56
C ASN A 189 -7.82 -7.69 9.24
N SER A 190 -8.33 -7.51 8.04
CA SER A 190 -9.48 -8.25 7.54
C SER A 190 -9.37 -8.51 6.04
N ARG A 191 -10.16 -9.48 5.57
CA ARG A 191 -10.30 -9.82 4.16
C ARG A 191 -11.77 -9.91 3.80
N MET A 192 -12.14 -9.29 2.69
CA MET A 192 -13.40 -9.54 1.98
C MET A 192 -13.10 -10.19 0.64
N VAL A 193 -13.98 -11.06 0.18
CA VAL A 193 -13.89 -11.67 -1.14
C VAL A 193 -15.19 -11.49 -1.87
N PHE A 194 -15.10 -10.93 -3.08
CA PHE A 194 -16.22 -10.74 -3.98
C PHE A 194 -16.11 -11.67 -5.18
N ALA A 195 -17.24 -12.18 -5.68
CA ALA A 195 -17.27 -13.03 -6.87
C ALA A 195 -17.40 -12.19 -8.14
N SER A 196 -16.58 -12.51 -9.14
CA SER A 196 -16.71 -11.96 -10.51
C SER A 196 -17.88 -12.63 -11.23
N LYS A 197 -18.80 -11.83 -11.81
CA LYS A 197 -20.09 -12.32 -12.35
C LYS A 197 -19.92 -13.39 -13.43
N GLU A 198 -19.23 -13.08 -14.51
CA GLU A 198 -19.13 -14.00 -15.64
C GLU A 198 -18.34 -15.27 -15.33
N PRO A 199 -17.13 -15.22 -14.70
CA PRO A 199 -16.43 -16.44 -14.30
C PRO A 199 -17.24 -17.28 -13.30
N PHE A 200 -17.88 -16.65 -12.31
CA PHE A 200 -18.69 -17.35 -11.31
C PHE A 200 -19.87 -18.10 -11.98
N LYS A 201 -20.58 -17.42 -12.88
CA LYS A 201 -21.68 -17.99 -13.66
C LYS A 201 -21.20 -19.17 -14.50
N TYR A 202 -20.08 -19.04 -15.21
CA TYR A 202 -19.49 -20.11 -16.03
C TYR A 202 -19.19 -21.36 -15.20
N LEU A 203 -18.53 -21.20 -14.04
CA LEU A 203 -18.20 -22.32 -13.15
C LEU A 203 -19.44 -23.05 -12.64
N HIS A 204 -20.49 -22.29 -12.33
CA HIS A 204 -21.75 -22.83 -11.83
C HIS A 204 -22.55 -23.55 -12.95
N GLU A 205 -22.65 -22.97 -14.13
CA GLU A 205 -23.36 -23.56 -15.28
C GLU A 205 -22.72 -24.86 -15.78
N HIS A 206 -21.39 -25.01 -15.59
CA HIS A 206 -20.64 -26.22 -15.99
C HIS A 206 -20.41 -27.20 -14.83
N ASP A 207 -21.08 -26.98 -13.69
CA ASP A 207 -20.98 -27.83 -12.48
C ASP A 207 -19.53 -28.15 -12.08
N ILE A 208 -18.66 -27.13 -12.17
CA ILE A 208 -17.24 -27.27 -11.79
C ILE A 208 -17.14 -27.23 -10.27
N SER A 209 -16.61 -28.32 -9.71
CA SER A 209 -16.41 -28.45 -8.26
C SER A 209 -15.52 -27.34 -7.72
N MET A 210 -15.88 -26.74 -6.56
CA MET A 210 -15.22 -25.58 -5.96
C MET A 210 -13.73 -25.79 -5.68
N ASP A 211 -13.29 -27.02 -5.41
CA ASP A 211 -11.87 -27.37 -5.23
C ASP A 211 -11.03 -27.20 -6.51
N LYS A 212 -11.68 -27.06 -7.65
CA LYS A 212 -11.06 -26.84 -8.97
C LYS A 212 -11.18 -25.40 -9.47
N TRP A 213 -11.79 -24.52 -8.70
CA TRP A 213 -11.95 -23.15 -9.13
C TRP A 213 -10.61 -22.44 -9.19
N PRO A 214 -10.32 -21.71 -10.26
CA PRO A 214 -9.15 -20.84 -10.33
C PRO A 214 -9.41 -19.59 -9.48
N TYR A 215 -9.30 -19.72 -8.18
CA TYR A 215 -9.77 -18.76 -7.17
C TYR A 215 -9.40 -17.30 -7.51
N ARG A 216 -8.14 -17.05 -7.86
CA ARG A 216 -7.66 -15.70 -8.22
C ARG A 216 -8.36 -15.15 -9.47
N ASP A 217 -8.73 -16.01 -10.43
CA ASP A 217 -9.29 -15.58 -11.71
C ASP A 217 -10.81 -15.34 -11.65
N VAL A 218 -11.46 -15.75 -10.56
CA VAL A 218 -12.92 -15.63 -10.38
C VAL A 218 -13.33 -14.76 -9.22
N THR A 219 -12.37 -14.17 -8.50
CA THR A 219 -12.63 -13.33 -7.33
C THR A 219 -11.84 -12.03 -7.35
N LEU A 220 -12.39 -11.01 -6.69
CA LEU A 220 -11.68 -9.85 -6.21
C LEU A 220 -11.50 -9.99 -4.69
N ASN A 221 -10.24 -10.00 -4.24
CA ASN A 221 -9.90 -10.07 -2.82
C ASN A 221 -9.51 -8.69 -2.33
N VAL A 222 -10.20 -8.21 -1.31
CA VAL A 222 -9.98 -6.90 -0.68
C VAL A 222 -9.50 -7.11 0.74
N TYR A 223 -8.25 -6.75 1.00
CA TYR A 223 -7.66 -6.80 2.34
C TYR A 223 -7.59 -5.40 2.91
N PHE A 224 -8.01 -5.25 4.15
CA PHE A 224 -7.62 -4.13 4.98
C PHE A 224 -6.38 -4.55 5.78
N LEU A 225 -5.27 -3.87 5.57
CA LEU A 225 -4.03 -4.02 6.34
C LEU A 225 -3.86 -2.80 7.25
N TYR A 226 -3.95 -3.04 8.55
CA TYR A 226 -3.84 -1.99 9.55
C TYR A 226 -2.50 -1.24 9.47
N PRO A 227 -2.49 0.10 9.62
CA PRO A 227 -3.63 0.95 9.97
C PRO A 227 -4.36 1.58 8.77
N ASN A 228 -3.78 1.62 7.57
CA ASN A 228 -4.17 2.57 6.53
C ASN A 228 -4.06 2.04 5.10
N CYS A 229 -4.04 0.73 4.92
CA CYS A 229 -3.82 0.16 3.59
C CYS A 229 -4.99 -0.73 3.15
N ILE A 230 -5.48 -0.48 1.95
CA ILE A 230 -6.30 -1.42 1.19
C ILE A 230 -5.39 -2.11 0.18
N PHE A 231 -5.43 -3.44 0.17
CA PHE A 231 -4.66 -4.28 -0.72
C PHE A 231 -5.63 -5.15 -1.53
N LEU A 232 -5.64 -4.94 -2.83
CA LEU A 232 -6.55 -5.65 -3.73
C LEU A 232 -5.77 -6.69 -4.52
N VAL A 233 -6.33 -7.90 -4.63
CA VAL A 233 -5.81 -8.95 -5.49
C VAL A 233 -6.90 -9.36 -6.46
N ASP A 234 -6.62 -9.20 -7.73
CA ASP A 234 -7.51 -9.55 -8.83
C ASP A 234 -6.80 -10.40 -9.91
N PRO A 235 -7.50 -10.82 -10.96
CA PRO A 235 -6.89 -11.61 -12.05
C PRO A 235 -5.72 -10.92 -12.74
N ALA A 236 -5.67 -9.59 -12.77
CA ALA A 236 -4.67 -8.84 -13.52
C ALA A 236 -3.43 -8.47 -12.69
N GLY A 237 -3.59 -8.31 -11.37
CA GLY A 237 -2.47 -7.88 -10.54
C GLY A 237 -2.81 -7.64 -9.08
N VAL A 238 -2.12 -6.65 -8.54
CA VAL A 238 -2.24 -6.19 -7.16
C VAL A 238 -2.30 -4.67 -7.15
N ASP A 239 -3.33 -4.12 -6.55
CA ASP A 239 -3.46 -2.70 -6.26
C ASP A 239 -3.22 -2.45 -4.77
N ILE A 240 -2.38 -1.49 -4.43
CA ILE A 240 -2.07 -1.09 -3.05
C ILE A 240 -2.45 0.38 -2.88
N LEU A 241 -3.50 0.63 -2.10
CA LEU A 241 -3.97 1.97 -1.79
C LEU A 241 -3.63 2.29 -0.33
N LYS A 242 -2.75 3.26 -0.12
CA LYS A 242 -2.31 3.71 1.21
C LYS A 242 -2.86 5.09 1.47
N MET A 243 -3.76 5.21 2.45
CA MET A 243 -4.44 6.45 2.80
C MET A 243 -3.74 7.15 3.95
N TYR A 244 -3.32 8.39 3.74
CA TYR A 244 -2.66 9.22 4.75
C TYR A 244 -3.45 10.49 5.02
N PRO A 245 -3.51 10.95 6.29
CA PRO A 245 -4.12 12.23 6.62
C PRO A 245 -3.29 13.39 6.03
N ASP A 246 -3.93 14.48 5.69
CA ASP A 246 -3.21 15.74 5.53
C ASP A 246 -2.69 16.20 6.90
N PRO A 247 -1.42 16.63 7.01
CA PRO A 247 -0.83 17.00 8.31
C PRO A 247 -1.44 18.28 8.94
N ASN A 248 -2.12 19.08 8.16
CA ASN A 248 -2.68 20.37 8.59
C ASN A 248 -4.20 20.38 8.68
N ASP A 249 -4.86 19.44 7.99
CA ASP A 249 -6.32 19.39 7.91
C ASP A 249 -6.82 17.94 7.99
N PRO A 250 -7.37 17.50 9.13
CA PRO A 250 -7.88 16.13 9.30
C PRO A 250 -9.09 15.80 8.40
N ALA A 251 -9.71 16.79 7.78
CA ALA A 251 -10.78 16.61 6.80
C ALA A 251 -10.24 16.36 5.38
N LYS A 252 -8.93 16.26 5.22
CA LYS A 252 -8.26 15.98 3.94
C LYS A 252 -7.37 14.76 4.03
N SER A 253 -7.17 14.12 2.89
CA SER A 253 -6.31 12.95 2.77
C SER A 253 -5.62 12.84 1.42
N LYS A 254 -4.59 11.99 1.40
CA LYS A 254 -3.90 11.56 0.18
C LYS A 254 -3.93 10.05 0.13
N THR A 255 -4.38 9.52 -0.99
CA THR A 255 -4.29 8.10 -1.30
C THR A 255 -3.15 7.88 -2.28
N HIS A 256 -2.12 7.16 -1.83
CA HIS A 256 -1.04 6.67 -2.69
C HIS A 256 -1.46 5.32 -3.25
N HIS A 257 -1.79 5.28 -4.52
CA HIS A 257 -2.20 4.08 -5.22
C HIS A 257 -1.06 3.59 -6.11
N SER A 258 -0.58 2.38 -5.84
CA SER A 258 0.45 1.67 -6.63
C SER A 258 -0.14 0.39 -7.21
N TYR A 259 0.18 0.11 -8.48
CA TYR A 259 -0.27 -1.07 -9.20
C TYR A 259 0.91 -1.95 -9.62
N TYR A 260 0.76 -3.25 -9.41
CA TYR A 260 1.75 -4.28 -9.73
C TYR A 260 1.09 -5.36 -10.59
N LEU A 261 1.74 -5.71 -11.70
CA LEU A 261 1.22 -6.66 -12.66
C LEU A 261 1.40 -8.12 -12.20
N ARG A 262 0.46 -8.97 -12.57
CA ARG A 262 0.57 -10.41 -12.35
C ARG A 262 1.60 -11.02 -13.31
N PRO A 263 2.66 -11.70 -12.83
CA PRO A 263 3.72 -12.24 -13.68
C PRO A 263 3.20 -13.24 -14.72
N GLU A 264 2.30 -14.13 -14.30
CA GLU A 264 1.74 -15.16 -15.18
C GLU A 264 0.91 -14.55 -16.33
N LEU A 265 0.21 -13.45 -16.07
CA LEU A 265 -0.49 -12.69 -17.11
C LEU A 265 0.49 -12.07 -18.10
N LEU A 266 1.59 -11.51 -17.61
CA LEU A 266 2.64 -10.95 -18.46
C LEU A 266 3.30 -11.99 -19.36
N GLU A 267 3.60 -13.17 -18.83
CA GLU A 267 4.15 -14.29 -19.59
C GLU A 267 3.17 -14.77 -20.66
N HIS A 268 1.88 -14.90 -20.31
CA HIS A 268 0.83 -15.27 -21.25
C HIS A 268 0.71 -14.25 -22.40
N LEU A 269 0.60 -12.96 -22.10
CA LEU A 269 0.51 -11.90 -23.10
C LEU A 269 1.72 -11.88 -24.03
N ARG A 270 2.94 -12.02 -23.48
CA ARG A 270 4.17 -12.11 -24.27
C ARG A 270 4.17 -13.33 -25.19
N SER A 271 3.69 -14.49 -24.72
CA SER A 271 3.63 -15.72 -25.51
C SER A 271 2.66 -15.58 -26.71
N GLU A 272 1.63 -14.76 -26.57
CA GLU A 272 0.66 -14.45 -27.63
C GLU A 272 1.07 -13.26 -28.51
N GLY A 273 2.25 -12.66 -28.27
CA GLY A 273 2.72 -11.48 -29.00
C GLY A 273 1.88 -10.23 -28.74
N LYS A 274 1.15 -10.21 -27.61
CA LYS A 274 0.36 -9.06 -27.18
C LYS A 274 1.24 -8.11 -26.35
N GLU A 275 0.93 -6.81 -26.45
CA GLU A 275 1.57 -5.81 -25.60
C GLU A 275 1.10 -5.97 -24.15
N VAL A 276 1.96 -5.54 -23.20
CA VAL A 276 1.58 -5.41 -21.78
C VAL A 276 0.33 -4.50 -21.72
N PRO A 277 -0.66 -4.80 -20.85
CA PRO A 277 -1.83 -3.95 -20.68
C PRO A 277 -1.40 -2.50 -20.53
N ASP A 278 -2.02 -1.63 -21.30
CA ASP A 278 -1.82 -0.20 -21.15
C ASP A 278 -2.32 0.26 -19.76
N GLN A 279 -2.03 1.50 -19.42
CA GLN A 279 -2.42 2.08 -18.13
C GLN A 279 -3.95 2.30 -18.01
N SER A 280 -4.74 1.99 -19.03
CA SER A 280 -6.17 2.32 -19.08
C SER A 280 -6.93 1.74 -17.89
N ARG A 281 -6.71 0.44 -17.58
CA ARG A 281 -7.34 -0.21 -16.43
C ARG A 281 -7.04 0.50 -15.10
N PHE A 282 -5.78 0.87 -14.89
CA PHE A 282 -5.36 1.59 -13.68
C PHE A 282 -6.00 2.99 -13.62
N LEU A 283 -6.01 3.71 -14.73
CA LEU A 283 -6.61 5.05 -14.82
C LEU A 283 -8.13 4.99 -14.67
N ASP A 284 -8.79 4.00 -15.27
CA ASP A 284 -10.23 3.78 -15.15
C ASP A 284 -10.63 3.46 -13.71
N PHE A 285 -9.86 2.61 -13.02
CA PHE A 285 -10.11 2.31 -11.62
C PHE A 285 -9.93 3.55 -10.73
N ASN A 286 -8.86 4.32 -10.91
CA ASN A 286 -8.67 5.59 -10.20
C ASN A 286 -9.81 6.58 -10.46
N LYS A 287 -10.31 6.62 -11.69
CA LYS A 287 -11.45 7.47 -12.07
C LYS A 287 -12.73 7.03 -11.32
N ILE A 288 -13.00 5.73 -11.21
CA ILE A 288 -14.13 5.20 -10.44
C ILE A 288 -13.99 5.64 -8.98
N VAL A 289 -12.82 5.43 -8.36
CA VAL A 289 -12.57 5.82 -6.97
C VAL A 289 -12.81 7.32 -6.76
N VAL A 290 -12.35 8.17 -7.67
CA VAL A 290 -12.49 9.63 -7.52
C VAL A 290 -13.93 10.08 -7.78
N ASP A 291 -14.49 9.68 -8.92
CA ASP A 291 -15.77 10.22 -9.43
C ASP A 291 -17.00 9.60 -8.74
N GLU A 292 -16.86 8.39 -8.18
CA GLU A 292 -17.96 7.69 -7.53
C GLU A 292 -17.73 7.62 -6.01
N ASP A 293 -16.75 6.88 -5.52
CA ASP A 293 -16.50 6.64 -4.09
C ASP A 293 -16.17 7.91 -3.31
N TYR A 294 -15.12 8.64 -3.74
CA TYR A 294 -14.69 9.84 -3.02
C TYR A 294 -15.63 11.01 -3.20
N ALA A 295 -16.33 11.09 -4.34
CA ALA A 295 -17.40 12.06 -4.52
C ALA A 295 -18.55 11.83 -3.53
N ALA A 296 -18.98 10.58 -3.33
CA ALA A 296 -19.98 10.22 -2.31
C ALA A 296 -19.45 10.50 -0.89
N ALA A 297 -18.21 10.08 -0.59
CA ALA A 297 -17.57 10.30 0.71
C ALA A 297 -17.43 11.79 1.06
N THR A 298 -17.20 12.67 0.09
CA THR A 298 -17.18 14.13 0.32
C THR A 298 -18.52 14.63 0.87
N THR A 299 -19.63 14.09 0.40
CA THR A 299 -20.95 14.45 0.94
C THR A 299 -21.18 13.88 2.34
N VAL A 300 -20.66 12.68 2.63
CA VAL A 300 -20.67 12.07 3.97
C VAL A 300 -19.83 12.91 4.95
N GLN A 301 -18.64 13.36 4.54
CA GLN A 301 -17.78 14.26 5.33
C GLN A 301 -18.51 15.57 5.69
N ALA A 302 -19.19 16.17 4.73
CA ALA A 302 -19.98 17.40 4.97
C ALA A 302 -21.17 17.12 5.90
N GLY A 303 -21.84 15.97 5.75
CA GLY A 303 -22.90 15.53 6.64
C GLY A 303 -22.43 15.34 8.07
N ALA A 304 -21.30 14.67 8.27
CA ALA A 304 -20.70 14.49 9.60
C ALA A 304 -20.32 15.83 10.26
N ALA A 305 -19.78 16.77 9.50
CA ALA A 305 -19.43 18.11 10.00
C ALA A 305 -20.66 18.94 10.40
N SER A 306 -21.85 18.64 9.89
CA SER A 306 -23.09 19.36 10.21
C SER A 306 -23.62 19.08 11.62
N GLY A 307 -23.16 17.97 12.25
CA GLY A 307 -23.69 17.52 13.54
C GLY A 307 -25.12 16.92 13.48
N ALA A 308 -25.62 16.62 12.26
CA ALA A 308 -26.94 16.01 12.08
C ALA A 308 -26.99 14.55 12.56
N GLN A 309 -25.83 13.91 12.68
CA GLN A 309 -25.66 12.53 13.15
C GLN A 309 -24.56 12.47 14.21
N ASP A 310 -24.84 11.77 15.31
CA ASP A 310 -23.87 11.51 16.38
C ASP A 310 -22.93 10.35 16.03
N HIS A 311 -23.34 9.45 15.12
CA HIS A 311 -22.59 8.27 14.71
C HIS A 311 -23.08 7.72 13.36
N CYS A 312 -22.21 7.01 12.65
CA CYS A 312 -22.58 6.21 11.48
C CYS A 312 -23.28 4.92 11.92
N ILE A 313 -24.23 4.44 11.13
CA ILE A 313 -24.93 3.17 11.34
C ILE A 313 -24.39 2.16 10.35
N PHE A 314 -23.71 1.13 10.84
CA PHE A 314 -23.25 0.01 10.01
C PHE A 314 -24.23 -1.16 10.13
N GLY A 315 -24.64 -1.69 8.97
CA GLY A 315 -25.53 -2.83 8.86
C GLY A 315 -24.85 -4.16 9.26
N LYS A 316 -25.65 -5.21 9.40
CA LYS A 316 -25.13 -6.59 9.60
C LYS A 316 -24.35 -7.10 8.37
N ASN A 317 -24.56 -6.53 7.23
CA ASN A 317 -23.88 -6.80 5.97
C ASN A 317 -22.57 -6.00 5.80
N GLU A 318 -22.18 -5.19 6.79
CA GLU A 318 -20.98 -4.35 6.77
C GLU A 318 -19.99 -4.71 7.92
N PRO A 319 -19.69 -6.02 8.13
CA PRO A 319 -18.89 -6.46 9.27
C PRO A 319 -17.43 -5.97 9.18
N ALA A 320 -16.90 -5.75 7.98
CA ALA A 320 -15.53 -5.25 7.81
C ALA A 320 -15.39 -3.82 8.31
N LEU A 321 -16.39 -2.96 8.09
CA LEU A 321 -16.42 -1.60 8.66
C LEU A 321 -16.51 -1.63 10.19
N GLN A 322 -17.35 -2.50 10.75
CA GLN A 322 -17.45 -2.64 12.21
C GLN A 322 -16.10 -3.05 12.82
N HIS A 323 -15.41 -4.01 12.21
CA HIS A 323 -14.06 -4.44 12.64
C HIS A 323 -13.05 -3.32 12.50
N TYR A 324 -12.96 -2.68 11.33
CA TYR A 324 -12.06 -1.57 11.05
C TYR A 324 -12.17 -0.46 12.10
N HIS A 325 -13.38 0.01 12.38
CA HIS A 325 -13.61 1.05 13.38
C HIS A 325 -13.33 0.58 14.81
N SER A 326 -13.55 -0.71 15.12
CA SER A 326 -13.22 -1.27 16.43
C SER A 326 -11.74 -1.28 16.69
N VAL A 327 -10.93 -1.81 15.77
CA VAL A 327 -9.47 -1.88 15.93
C VAL A 327 -8.82 -0.50 16.02
N HIS A 328 -9.39 0.51 15.34
CA HIS A 328 -8.91 1.89 15.47
C HIS A 328 -9.26 2.51 16.82
N ARG A 329 -10.43 2.23 17.39
CA ARG A 329 -10.80 2.69 18.75
C ARG A 329 -9.95 2.05 19.83
N GLU A 330 -9.62 0.77 19.68
CA GLU A 330 -8.77 0.04 20.64
C GLU A 330 -7.31 0.52 20.62
N ALA A 331 -6.88 1.17 19.54
CA ALA A 331 -5.53 1.72 19.37
C ALA A 331 -5.37 3.15 19.93
N LEU A 332 -6.46 3.82 20.34
CA LEU A 332 -6.48 5.15 20.95
C LEU A 332 -6.32 5.07 22.48
#